data_7ee2a07309ac3ccd6a15605cf64a4c5e
#
_entry.id   7ee2a07309ac3ccd6a15605cf64a4c5e
#
_cell.length_a   1.000
_cell.length_b   1.000
_cell.length_c   1.000
_cell.angle_alpha   90.00
_cell.angle_beta   90.00
_cell.angle_gamma   90.00
#
_symmetry.space_group_name_H-M   'P 1'
#
loop_
_entity.id
_entity.type
_entity.pdbx_description
1 polymer ?
#
loop_
_entity_poly.entity_id
_entity_poly.type
_entity_poly.pdbx_seq_one_letter_code
_entity_poly.pdbx_strand_id
1 'polypeptide(L)'
;TQTLKAIYEPILLAAFAENEAAYAAGTAIPNIISTPFMSCFSTITGAGITGGLVIAIMIFSRREDYRAIAKLAIPCAVFNINEPLIFGLPIVMNPILAVPFMIAPAVSAAFAYFMTAVGFAGRMVVNAPWTTPPVLMAFLSSGGSGGAAVTQIICIAIAVLIYIPFVIIANRQQTAE
;
A
#
# COMPACT_ATOMS: atom_id res chain seq x y z
N THR A 1 1.25 -16.75 -2.15
CA THR A 1 1.86 -15.40 -2.26
C THR A 1 3.36 -15.41 -2.02
N GLN A 2 3.89 -16.16 -1.06
CA GLN A 2 5.35 -16.23 -0.79
C GLN A 2 6.11 -16.85 -1.97
N THR A 3 5.54 -17.85 -2.63
CA THR A 3 6.14 -18.49 -3.81
C THR A 3 6.31 -17.51 -4.97
N LEU A 4 5.32 -16.66 -5.23
CA LEU A 4 5.43 -15.62 -6.27
C LEU A 4 6.48 -14.58 -5.88
N LYS A 5 6.54 -14.17 -4.60
CA LYS A 5 7.58 -13.28 -4.09
C LYS A 5 8.98 -13.82 -4.36
N ALA A 6 9.21 -15.11 -4.09
CA ALA A 6 10.49 -15.75 -4.31
C ALA A 6 10.96 -15.70 -5.77
N ILE A 7 10.05 -15.56 -6.74
CA ILE A 7 10.38 -15.47 -8.17
C ILE A 7 10.81 -14.04 -8.56
N TYR A 8 10.06 -13.02 -8.14
CA TYR A 8 10.34 -11.64 -8.59
C TYR A 8 11.22 -10.83 -7.63
N GLU A 9 11.29 -11.21 -6.35
CA GLU A 9 12.04 -10.47 -5.33
C GLU A 9 13.54 -10.36 -5.64
N PRO A 10 14.24 -11.41 -6.14
CA PRO A 10 15.65 -11.28 -6.54
C PRO A 10 15.88 -10.22 -7.63
N ILE A 11 14.94 -10.08 -8.58
CA ILE A 11 15.02 -9.08 -9.65
C ILE A 11 14.88 -7.67 -9.07
N LEU A 12 13.92 -7.50 -8.15
CA LEU A 12 13.69 -6.21 -7.49
C LEU A 12 14.83 -5.81 -6.56
N LEU A 13 15.47 -6.80 -5.90
CA LEU A 13 16.64 -6.59 -5.06
C LEU A 13 17.87 -6.20 -5.90
N ALA A 14 18.07 -6.82 -7.05
CA ALA A 14 19.14 -6.44 -7.97
C ALA A 14 18.97 -4.98 -8.46
N ALA A 15 17.76 -4.62 -8.89
CA ALA A 15 17.44 -3.25 -9.28
C ALA A 15 17.62 -2.24 -8.12
N PHE A 16 17.35 -2.66 -6.89
CA PHE A 16 17.60 -1.82 -5.72
C PHE A 16 19.07 -1.64 -5.43
N ALA A 17 19.88 -2.71 -5.52
CA ALA A 17 21.33 -2.63 -5.33
C ALA A 17 22.00 -1.69 -6.36
N GLU A 18 21.54 -1.68 -7.61
CA GLU A 18 21.97 -0.71 -8.61
C GLU A 18 21.63 0.73 -8.22
N ASN A 19 20.44 0.96 -7.66
CA ASN A 19 20.02 2.27 -7.18
C ASN A 19 20.87 2.75 -5.99
N GLU A 20 21.18 1.87 -5.03
CA GLU A 20 22.07 2.19 -3.90
C GLU A 20 23.48 2.56 -4.39
N ALA A 21 24.04 1.78 -5.31
CA ALA A 21 25.36 2.05 -5.88
C ALA A 21 25.40 3.38 -6.64
N ALA A 22 24.37 3.67 -7.45
CA ALA A 22 24.25 4.92 -8.18
C ALA A 22 24.11 6.12 -7.24
N TYR A 23 23.32 5.99 -6.16
CA TYR A 23 23.16 7.02 -5.16
C TYR A 23 24.46 7.30 -4.41
N ALA A 24 25.20 6.27 -4.00
CA ALA A 24 26.50 6.41 -3.35
C ALA A 24 27.55 7.04 -4.26
N ALA A 25 27.48 6.77 -5.57
CA ALA A 25 28.37 7.36 -6.58
C ALA A 25 27.96 8.78 -7.00
N GLY A 26 26.80 9.30 -6.54
CA GLY A 26 26.26 10.59 -6.96
C GLY A 26 25.80 10.62 -8.43
N THR A 27 25.53 9.47 -9.03
CA THR A 27 25.07 9.34 -10.41
C THR A 27 23.54 9.24 -10.50
N ALA A 28 23.01 9.34 -11.71
CA ALA A 28 21.57 9.21 -11.93
C ALA A 28 21.10 7.80 -11.55
N ILE A 29 20.06 7.71 -10.71
CA ILE A 29 19.48 6.46 -10.24
C ILE A 29 18.75 5.78 -11.41
N PRO A 30 19.09 4.53 -11.79
CA PRO A 30 18.55 3.93 -13.02
C PRO A 30 17.12 3.38 -12.89
N ASN A 31 16.80 2.72 -11.77
CA ASN A 31 15.58 1.92 -11.67
C ASN A 31 14.48 2.64 -10.91
N ILE A 32 13.24 2.61 -11.44
CA ILE A 32 12.04 3.08 -10.74
C ILE A 32 11.48 1.97 -9.87
N ILE A 33 11.30 0.78 -10.46
CA ILE A 33 10.72 -0.38 -9.78
C ILE A 33 11.83 -1.11 -9.03
N SER A 34 11.68 -1.22 -7.72
CA SER A 34 12.62 -1.87 -6.81
C SER A 34 11.88 -2.40 -5.59
N THR A 35 12.52 -3.18 -4.73
CA THR A 35 11.88 -3.68 -3.50
C THR A 35 11.30 -2.56 -2.63
N PRO A 36 12.03 -1.46 -2.31
CA PRO A 36 11.43 -0.36 -1.56
C PRO A 36 10.29 0.35 -2.28
N PHE A 37 10.31 0.43 -3.62
CA PHE A 37 9.20 0.97 -4.39
C PHE A 37 7.92 0.18 -4.18
N MET A 38 8.00 -1.14 -4.26
CA MET A 38 6.84 -2.02 -4.02
C MET A 38 6.34 -1.91 -2.57
N SER A 39 7.25 -1.81 -1.61
CA SER A 39 6.90 -1.62 -0.20
C SER A 39 6.22 -0.27 0.06
N CYS A 40 6.71 0.80 -0.55
CA CYS A 40 6.18 2.15 -0.35
C CYS A 40 4.85 2.40 -1.06
N PHE A 41 4.57 1.74 -2.21
CA PHE A 41 3.44 2.12 -3.05
C PHE A 41 2.44 0.99 -3.34
N SER A 42 2.86 -0.27 -3.27
CA SER A 42 1.98 -1.42 -3.52
C SER A 42 1.49 -2.08 -2.24
N THR A 43 2.27 -2.02 -1.15
CA THR A 43 1.92 -2.65 0.13
C THR A 43 1.83 -1.66 1.28
N ILE A 44 1.43 -0.43 1.01
CA ILE A 44 1.18 0.61 2.02
C ILE A 44 0.13 0.11 3.01
N THR A 45 0.41 0.23 4.31
CA THR A 45 -0.49 -0.26 5.37
C THR A 45 -0.79 -1.76 5.28
N GLY A 46 0.15 -2.51 4.69
CA GLY A 46 0.04 -3.95 4.46
C GLY A 46 -0.52 -4.33 3.09
N ALA A 47 -0.62 -5.64 2.84
CA ALA A 47 -1.14 -6.15 1.57
C ALA A 47 -2.54 -5.60 1.28
N GLY A 48 -2.80 -5.26 0.01
CA GLY A 48 -4.09 -4.72 -0.41
C GLY A 48 -4.33 -3.25 -0.06
N ILE A 49 -3.35 -2.55 0.51
CA ILE A 49 -3.48 -1.17 1.01
C ILE A 49 -4.68 -1.06 1.95
N THR A 50 -4.73 -1.98 2.91
CA THR A 50 -5.88 -2.16 3.80
C THR A 50 -6.14 -1.00 4.75
N GLY A 51 -5.18 -0.09 4.95
CA GLY A 51 -5.45 1.19 5.62
C GLY A 51 -6.52 2.02 4.89
N GLY A 52 -6.54 1.96 3.55
CA GLY A 52 -7.62 2.54 2.75
C GLY A 52 -8.98 1.91 3.05
N LEU A 53 -9.02 0.58 3.22
CA LEU A 53 -10.23 -0.14 3.64
C LEU A 53 -10.67 0.27 5.05
N VAL A 54 -9.74 0.39 6.01
CA VAL A 54 -10.05 0.85 7.38
C VAL A 54 -10.71 2.22 7.34
N ILE A 55 -10.14 3.18 6.59
CA ILE A 55 -10.71 4.52 6.45
C ILE A 55 -12.10 4.47 5.79
N ALA A 56 -12.25 3.70 4.71
CA ALA A 56 -13.54 3.54 4.03
C ALA A 56 -14.61 2.95 4.94
N ILE A 57 -14.28 1.93 5.74
CA ILE A 57 -15.19 1.33 6.73
C ILE A 57 -15.57 2.34 7.81
N MET A 58 -14.62 3.06 8.36
CA MET A 58 -14.89 4.03 9.44
C MET A 58 -15.84 5.15 9.00
N ILE A 59 -15.78 5.55 7.73
CA ILE A 59 -16.60 6.65 7.20
C ILE A 59 -17.93 6.15 6.64
N PHE A 60 -17.92 5.07 5.86
CA PHE A 60 -19.07 4.66 5.04
C PHE A 60 -19.75 3.38 5.50
N SER A 61 -19.13 2.56 6.38
CA SER A 61 -19.78 1.34 6.84
C SER A 61 -20.88 1.64 7.88
N ARG A 62 -22.02 1.00 7.70
CA ARG A 62 -23.12 0.94 8.67
C ARG A 62 -23.07 -0.33 9.53
N ARG A 63 -22.22 -1.26 9.18
CA ARG A 63 -22.04 -2.53 9.88
C ARG A 63 -21.21 -2.31 11.14
N GLU A 64 -21.75 -2.64 12.30
CA GLU A 64 -21.07 -2.50 13.59
C GLU A 64 -19.91 -3.48 13.74
N ASP A 65 -20.06 -4.72 13.24
CA ASP A 65 -19.02 -5.73 13.21
C ASP A 65 -17.78 -5.24 12.42
N TYR A 66 -17.98 -4.70 11.20
CA TYR A 66 -16.91 -4.14 10.38
C TYR A 66 -16.22 -2.97 11.06
N ARG A 67 -16.99 -2.07 11.68
CA ARG A 67 -16.45 -0.91 12.39
C ARG A 67 -15.67 -1.30 13.64
N ALA A 68 -16.13 -2.32 14.38
CA ALA A 68 -15.41 -2.83 15.54
C ALA A 68 -14.04 -3.40 15.16
N ILE A 69 -13.98 -4.24 14.11
CA ILE A 69 -12.74 -4.81 13.60
C ILE A 69 -11.82 -3.72 13.05
N ALA A 70 -12.35 -2.76 12.27
CA ALA A 70 -11.57 -1.65 11.75
C ALA A 70 -10.93 -0.82 12.87
N LYS A 71 -11.66 -0.51 13.95
CA LYS A 71 -11.12 0.20 15.13
C LYS A 71 -9.96 -0.54 15.77
N LEU A 72 -10.06 -1.86 15.93
CA LEU A 72 -8.99 -2.69 16.46
C LEU A 72 -7.77 -2.76 15.53
N ALA A 73 -7.99 -2.63 14.23
CA ALA A 73 -6.93 -2.68 13.23
C ALA A 73 -6.18 -1.34 13.06
N ILE A 74 -6.75 -0.19 13.46
CA ILE A 74 -6.12 1.14 13.29
C ILE A 74 -4.68 1.20 13.82
N PRO A 75 -4.39 0.84 15.09
CA PRO A 75 -3.02 0.95 15.59
C PRO A 75 -2.04 0.04 14.84
N CYS A 76 -2.49 -1.11 14.37
CA CYS A 76 -1.67 -2.02 13.58
C CYS A 76 -1.42 -1.47 12.17
N ALA A 77 -2.43 -0.89 11.54
CA ALA A 77 -2.34 -0.34 10.17
C ALA A 77 -1.34 0.81 10.08
N VAL A 78 -1.15 1.60 11.15
CA VAL A 78 -0.13 2.65 11.22
C VAL A 78 1.29 2.08 11.07
N PHE A 79 1.51 0.83 11.45
CA PHE A 79 2.79 0.13 11.34
C PHE A 79 2.81 -0.89 10.19
N ASN A 80 1.94 -0.73 9.20
CA ASN A 80 1.80 -1.62 8.04
C ASN A 80 1.39 -3.07 8.38
N ILE A 81 0.85 -3.31 9.56
CA ILE A 81 0.35 -4.61 10.04
C ILE A 81 -1.15 -4.67 9.75
N ASN A 82 -1.58 -5.62 8.93
CA ASN A 82 -2.97 -5.73 8.49
C ASN A 82 -3.65 -7.05 8.82
N GLU A 83 -2.97 -7.96 9.51
CA GLU A 83 -3.49 -9.26 9.93
C GLU A 83 -4.81 -9.16 10.70
N PRO A 84 -4.98 -8.25 11.67
CA PRO A 84 -6.25 -8.12 12.38
C PRO A 84 -7.43 -7.83 11.45
N LEU A 85 -7.21 -7.08 10.38
CA LEU A 85 -8.23 -6.75 9.40
C LEU A 85 -8.50 -7.93 8.44
N ILE A 86 -7.44 -8.55 7.91
CA ILE A 86 -7.55 -9.67 6.95
C ILE A 86 -8.29 -10.86 7.57
N PHE A 87 -7.95 -11.21 8.81
CA PHE A 87 -8.57 -12.34 9.49
C PHE A 87 -9.92 -11.96 10.13
N GLY A 88 -10.05 -10.75 10.63
CA GLY A 88 -11.30 -10.27 11.23
C GLY A 88 -12.45 -10.12 10.23
N LEU A 89 -12.16 -9.67 9.01
CA LEU A 89 -13.15 -9.48 7.94
C LEU A 89 -13.17 -10.58 6.89
N PRO A 90 -12.57 -11.74 7.09
CA PRO A 90 -12.13 -12.78 6.14
C PRO A 90 -12.07 -12.30 4.68
N ILE A 91 -11.26 -11.26 4.42
CA ILE A 91 -11.21 -10.53 3.14
C ILE A 91 -11.03 -11.46 1.94
N VAL A 92 -10.19 -12.48 2.09
CA VAL A 92 -9.87 -13.42 1.00
C VAL A 92 -11.08 -14.31 0.64
N MET A 93 -11.94 -14.59 1.61
CA MET A 93 -13.16 -15.41 1.42
C MET A 93 -14.38 -14.57 1.06
N ASN A 94 -14.28 -13.25 1.15
CA ASN A 94 -15.34 -12.33 0.79
C ASN A 94 -15.09 -11.74 -0.61
N PRO A 95 -15.81 -12.19 -1.66
CA PRO A 95 -15.55 -11.75 -3.03
C PRO A 95 -15.72 -10.24 -3.22
N ILE A 96 -16.56 -9.58 -2.42
CA ILE A 96 -16.77 -8.14 -2.49
C ILE A 96 -15.50 -7.40 -2.03
N LEU A 97 -14.86 -7.83 -0.95
CA LEU A 97 -13.65 -7.21 -0.44
C LEU A 97 -12.38 -7.70 -1.14
N ALA A 98 -12.39 -8.91 -1.69
CA ALA A 98 -11.25 -9.49 -2.42
C ALA A 98 -10.94 -8.71 -3.71
N VAL A 99 -11.96 -8.24 -4.42
CA VAL A 99 -11.78 -7.47 -5.68
C VAL A 99 -10.98 -6.18 -5.44
N PRO A 100 -11.41 -5.25 -4.57
CA PRO A 100 -10.65 -4.03 -4.31
C PRO A 100 -9.29 -4.33 -3.65
N PHE A 101 -9.16 -5.39 -2.86
CA PHE A 101 -7.90 -5.83 -2.28
C PHE A 101 -6.83 -6.15 -3.33
N MET A 102 -7.23 -6.67 -4.50
CA MET A 102 -6.32 -6.92 -5.62
C MET A 102 -6.08 -5.69 -6.49
N ILE A 103 -7.11 -4.88 -6.71
CA ILE A 103 -7.06 -3.73 -7.62
C ILE A 103 -6.29 -2.55 -6.99
N ALA A 104 -6.50 -2.26 -5.72
CA ALA A 104 -5.92 -1.08 -5.07
C ALA A 104 -4.38 -1.04 -5.14
N PRO A 105 -3.62 -2.13 -4.86
CA PRO A 105 -2.17 -2.14 -5.03
C PRO A 105 -1.70 -1.91 -6.45
N ALA A 106 -2.41 -2.48 -7.44
CA ALA A 106 -2.04 -2.36 -8.84
C ALA A 106 -2.21 -0.91 -9.35
N VAL A 107 -3.35 -0.30 -9.05
CA VAL A 107 -3.62 1.11 -9.41
C VAL A 107 -2.67 2.05 -8.70
N SER A 108 -2.41 1.81 -7.41
CA SER A 108 -1.49 2.61 -6.61
C SER A 108 -0.06 2.54 -7.15
N ALA A 109 0.43 1.34 -7.45
CA ALA A 109 1.77 1.15 -8.02
C ALA A 109 1.90 1.80 -9.41
N ALA A 110 0.87 1.69 -10.27
CA ALA A 110 0.85 2.34 -11.59
C ALA A 110 0.88 3.88 -11.47
N PHE A 111 0.10 4.44 -10.55
CA PHE A 111 0.10 5.88 -10.28
C PHE A 111 1.46 6.35 -9.75
N ALA A 112 2.03 5.64 -8.77
CA ALA A 112 3.33 5.96 -8.21
C ALA A 112 4.47 5.83 -9.25
N TYR A 113 4.38 4.83 -10.12
CA TYR A 113 5.32 4.69 -11.24
C TYR A 113 5.29 5.93 -12.15
N PHE A 114 4.09 6.39 -12.51
CA PHE A 114 3.92 7.60 -13.32
C PHE A 114 4.51 8.83 -12.62
N MET A 115 4.21 9.03 -11.33
CA MET A 115 4.74 10.15 -10.55
C MET A 115 6.27 10.13 -10.43
N THR A 116 6.86 8.94 -10.34
CA THR A 116 8.31 8.78 -10.30
C THR A 116 8.94 8.97 -11.69
N ALA A 117 8.27 8.53 -12.75
CA ALA A 117 8.75 8.70 -14.12
C ALA A 117 8.76 10.17 -14.56
N VAL A 118 7.77 10.95 -14.13
CA VAL A 118 7.70 12.41 -14.36
C VAL A 118 8.74 13.17 -13.49
N GLY A 119 9.34 12.51 -12.48
CA GLY A 119 10.33 13.12 -11.60
C GLY A 119 9.73 13.87 -10.39
N PHE A 120 8.43 13.77 -10.15
CA PHE A 120 7.78 14.35 -8.97
C PHE A 120 8.11 13.57 -7.70
N ALA A 121 8.04 12.24 -7.75
CA ALA A 121 8.46 11.37 -6.66
C ALA A 121 9.92 10.95 -6.87
N GLY A 122 10.75 11.04 -5.83
CA GLY A 122 12.12 10.55 -5.85
C GLY A 122 12.16 9.02 -6.00
N ARG A 123 13.18 8.51 -6.71
CA ARG A 123 13.43 7.07 -6.82
C ARG A 123 13.91 6.53 -5.48
N MET A 124 13.64 5.26 -5.22
CA MET A 124 13.95 4.62 -3.94
C MET A 124 15.42 4.23 -3.88
N VAL A 125 16.11 4.71 -2.86
CA VAL A 125 17.56 4.56 -2.64
C VAL A 125 17.91 3.98 -1.27
N VAL A 126 16.93 3.92 -0.35
CA VAL A 126 17.09 3.36 0.98
C VAL A 126 15.98 2.34 1.24
N ASN A 127 16.29 1.23 1.87
CA ASN A 127 15.31 0.24 2.29
C ASN A 127 14.91 0.51 3.74
N ALA A 128 13.86 1.32 3.95
CA ALA A 128 13.32 1.56 5.28
C ALA A 128 12.66 0.27 5.83
N PRO A 129 12.70 0.03 7.16
CA PRO A 129 11.99 -1.08 7.78
C PRO A 129 10.51 -1.08 7.38
N TRP A 130 9.97 -2.26 7.09
CA TRP A 130 8.58 -2.40 6.60
C TRP A 130 7.52 -1.92 7.62
N THR A 131 7.87 -1.89 8.92
CA THR A 131 7.03 -1.36 10.00
C THR A 131 7.06 0.17 10.12
N THR A 132 7.83 0.87 9.27
CA THR A 132 7.86 2.33 9.27
C THR A 132 6.47 2.88 8.89
N PRO A 133 5.93 3.84 9.65
CA PRO A 133 4.64 4.45 9.32
C PRO A 133 4.58 4.99 7.89
N PRO A 134 3.42 4.89 7.22
CA PRO A 134 3.21 5.50 5.91
C PRO A 134 3.60 6.97 5.91
N VAL A 135 3.90 7.52 4.75
CA VAL A 135 4.44 8.86 4.51
C VAL A 135 5.91 8.98 4.94
N LEU A 136 6.25 8.63 6.18
CA LEU A 136 7.64 8.60 6.65
C LEU A 136 8.45 7.54 5.90
N MET A 137 7.84 6.38 5.62
CA MET A 137 8.47 5.31 4.85
C MET A 137 8.90 5.78 3.45
N ALA A 138 7.99 6.41 2.70
CA ALA A 138 8.32 6.91 1.35
C ALA A 138 9.34 8.05 1.39
N PHE A 139 9.23 8.95 2.37
CA PHE A 139 10.20 10.03 2.56
C PHE A 139 11.61 9.49 2.82
N LEU A 140 11.76 8.55 3.75
CA LEU A 140 13.07 7.96 4.07
C LEU A 140 13.61 7.11 2.91
N SER A 141 12.77 6.27 2.31
CA SER A 141 13.20 5.37 1.23
C SER A 141 13.62 6.10 -0.04
N SER A 142 13.12 7.31 -0.26
CA SER A 142 13.50 8.16 -1.41
C SER A 142 14.68 9.09 -1.12
N GLY A 143 15.37 8.95 0.02
CA GLY A 143 16.46 9.85 0.39
C GLY A 143 16.00 11.27 0.75
N GLY A 144 14.77 11.43 1.25
CA GLY A 144 14.24 12.72 1.70
C GLY A 144 13.35 13.45 0.67
N SER A 145 12.85 12.76 -0.35
CA SER A 145 11.94 13.36 -1.34
C SER A 145 10.55 13.63 -0.75
N GLY A 146 10.16 14.90 -0.60
CA GLY A 146 8.80 15.29 -0.24
C GLY A 146 7.75 14.84 -1.26
N GLY A 147 8.11 14.80 -2.55
CA GLY A 147 7.24 14.30 -3.62
C GLY A 147 6.86 12.84 -3.46
N ALA A 148 7.78 11.98 -2.98
CA ALA A 148 7.50 10.59 -2.68
C ALA A 148 6.48 10.45 -1.52
N ALA A 149 6.62 11.25 -0.46
CA ALA A 149 5.69 11.28 0.66
C ALA A 149 4.28 11.71 0.22
N VAL A 150 4.18 12.77 -0.58
CA VAL A 150 2.89 13.25 -1.15
C VAL A 150 2.28 12.18 -2.06
N THR A 151 3.09 11.55 -2.91
CA THR A 151 2.62 10.45 -3.78
C THR A 151 2.04 9.31 -2.95
N GLN A 152 2.66 8.94 -1.83
CA GLN A 152 2.14 7.90 -0.95
C GLN A 152 0.80 8.27 -0.31
N ILE A 153 0.62 9.53 0.09
CA ILE A 153 -0.67 10.03 0.60
C ILE A 153 -1.75 9.90 -0.48
N ILE A 154 -1.44 10.31 -1.72
CA ILE A 154 -2.39 10.19 -2.83
C ILE A 154 -2.71 8.72 -3.12
N CYS A 155 -1.74 7.82 -3.04
CA CYS A 155 -1.96 6.37 -3.18
C CYS A 155 -2.93 5.82 -2.13
N ILE A 156 -2.82 6.27 -0.87
CA ILE A 156 -3.78 5.90 0.18
C ILE A 156 -5.17 6.45 -0.16
N ALA A 157 -5.28 7.70 -0.61
CA ALA A 157 -6.56 8.30 -1.01
C ALA A 157 -7.20 7.54 -2.19
N ILE A 158 -6.41 7.15 -3.19
CA ILE A 158 -6.88 6.29 -4.30
C ILE A 158 -7.41 4.96 -3.78
N ALA A 159 -6.69 4.32 -2.85
CA ALA A 159 -7.15 3.08 -2.24
C ALA A 159 -8.49 3.27 -1.50
N VAL A 160 -8.65 4.34 -0.72
CA VAL A 160 -9.93 4.68 -0.07
C VAL A 160 -11.06 4.77 -1.10
N LEU A 161 -10.84 5.52 -2.19
CA LEU A 161 -11.84 5.69 -3.26
C LEU A 161 -12.22 4.36 -3.91
N ILE A 162 -11.25 3.47 -4.12
CA ILE A 162 -11.49 2.13 -4.66
C ILE A 162 -12.33 1.28 -3.68
N TYR A 163 -12.07 1.36 -2.37
CA TYR A 163 -12.79 0.57 -1.37
C TYR A 163 -14.22 1.06 -1.09
N ILE A 164 -14.51 2.36 -1.24
CA ILE A 164 -15.83 2.95 -0.91
C ILE A 164 -17.00 2.18 -1.55
N PRO A 165 -17.05 1.97 -2.89
CA PRO A 165 -18.20 1.30 -3.50
C PRO A 165 -18.42 -0.11 -2.96
N PHE A 166 -17.34 -0.84 -2.67
CA PHE A 166 -17.42 -2.20 -2.16
C PHE A 166 -17.88 -2.25 -0.70
N VAL A 167 -17.47 -1.29 0.13
CA VAL A 167 -17.99 -1.15 1.51
C VAL A 167 -19.48 -0.82 1.50
N ILE A 168 -19.94 0.03 0.57
CA ILE A 168 -21.37 0.35 0.41
C ILE A 168 -22.16 -0.89 -0.04
N ILE A 169 -21.61 -1.70 -0.96
CA ILE A 169 -22.25 -2.95 -1.39
C ILE A 169 -22.33 -3.94 -0.22
N ALA A 170 -21.25 -4.07 0.56
CA ALA A 170 -21.23 -4.94 1.74
C ALA A 170 -22.29 -4.54 2.81
N ASN A 171 -22.60 -3.24 2.93
CA ASN A 171 -23.67 -2.77 3.81
C ASN A 171 -25.06 -3.28 3.36
N ARG A 172 -25.29 -3.40 2.05
CA ARG A 172 -26.59 -3.82 1.52
C ARG A 172 -26.87 -5.31 1.73
N GLN A 173 -25.85 -6.14 1.82
CA GLN A 173 -26.04 -7.58 2.04
C GLN A 173 -26.63 -7.89 3.41
N GLN A 174 -26.32 -7.13 4.44
CA GLN A 174 -26.87 -7.30 5.79
C GLN A 174 -28.36 -6.94 5.88
N THR A 175 -28.86 -6.13 4.96
CA THR A 175 -30.29 -5.72 4.96
C THR A 175 -31.18 -6.78 4.27
N ALA A 176 -30.57 -7.79 3.65
CA ALA A 176 -31.27 -8.85 2.90
C ALA A 176 -31.33 -10.20 3.66
N GLU A 177 -30.66 -10.33 4.81
CA GLU A 177 -30.76 -11.42 5.78
C GLU A 177 -31.65 -11.01 6.97
#